data_e5962e11d40f9b82b3fa1e3575613fd3
#
_entry.id   e5962e11d40f9b82b3fa1e3575613fd3
#
_cell.length_a   1.000
_cell.length_b   1.000
_cell.length_c   1.000
_cell.angle_alpha   90.00
_cell.angle_beta   90.00
_cell.angle_gamma   90.00
#
_symmetry.space_group_name_H-M   'P 1'
#
loop_
_entity.id
_entity.type
_entity.pdbx_description
1 polymer ?
#
loop_
_entity_poly.entity_id
_entity_poly.type
_entity_poly.pdbx_seq_one_letter_code
_entity_poly.pdbx_strand_id
1 'polypeptide(L)'
;MNVLDNPKYSHLINNQPFYHRIGKTLLYNWARFIFSWYTPLQVHGKKNIPDESFIFCSNHNAHLDVIALSLAAKKNFNNIGMLAAKDYWFDSSLRRNIMKPVMNLIPLGRKSNSGQDITFEETLELSN
;
A
#
# COMPACT_ATOMS: atom_id res chain seq x y z
N MET A 1 11.09 20.04 -9.52
CA MET A 1 11.73 18.73 -9.25
C MET A 1 10.65 17.68 -9.43
N ASN A 2 10.86 16.74 -10.34
CA ASN A 2 9.85 15.70 -10.59
C ASN A 2 9.69 14.84 -9.32
N VAL A 3 8.47 14.43 -9.02
CA VAL A 3 8.18 13.57 -7.85
C VAL A 3 8.98 12.27 -7.90
N LEU A 4 9.26 11.76 -9.09
CA LEU A 4 10.05 10.55 -9.34
C LEU A 4 11.52 10.70 -8.91
N ASP A 5 12.07 11.92 -8.92
CA ASP A 5 13.45 12.20 -8.52
C ASP A 5 13.60 12.43 -7.00
N ASN A 6 12.47 12.41 -6.27
CA ASN A 6 12.49 12.66 -4.83
C ASN A 6 12.99 11.44 -4.06
N PRO A 7 14.10 11.52 -3.30
CA PRO A 7 14.65 10.39 -2.57
C PRO A 7 13.71 9.79 -1.52
N LYS A 8 12.67 10.55 -1.10
CA LYS A 8 11.63 10.02 -0.19
C LYS A 8 10.81 8.89 -0.82
N TYR A 9 10.65 8.90 -2.15
CA TYR A 9 9.80 7.97 -2.90
C TYR A 9 10.61 6.96 -3.74
N SER A 10 11.92 7.05 -3.72
CA SER A 10 12.81 6.15 -4.48
C SER A 10 12.54 4.65 -4.24
N HIS A 11 12.01 4.30 -3.08
CA HIS A 11 11.66 2.92 -2.74
C HIS A 11 10.41 2.40 -3.47
N LEU A 12 9.62 3.26 -4.10
CA LEU A 12 8.45 2.88 -4.92
C LEU A 12 8.87 2.63 -6.38
N ILE A 13 9.89 3.37 -6.85
CA ILE A 13 10.34 3.36 -8.24
C ILE A 13 11.45 2.32 -8.46
N ASN A 14 12.38 2.23 -7.52
CA ASN A 14 13.52 1.34 -7.62
C ASN A 14 13.20 -0.06 -7.10
N ASN A 15 13.92 -1.06 -7.60
CA ASN A 15 13.83 -2.42 -7.08
C ASN A 15 14.05 -2.43 -5.57
N GLN A 16 13.00 -2.86 -4.87
CA GLN A 16 13.05 -2.92 -3.42
C GLN A 16 14.06 -3.96 -2.95
N PRO A 17 14.79 -3.70 -1.85
CA PRO A 17 15.68 -4.67 -1.25
C PRO A 17 14.94 -5.98 -0.96
N PHE A 18 15.63 -7.11 -1.17
CA PHE A 18 15.01 -8.44 -1.02
C PHE A 18 14.40 -8.67 0.36
N TYR A 19 15.01 -8.11 1.42
CA TYR A 19 14.51 -8.23 2.79
C TYR A 19 13.16 -7.50 3.00
N HIS A 20 12.87 -6.41 2.27
CA HIS A 20 11.54 -5.79 2.28
C HIS A 20 10.51 -6.73 1.64
N ARG A 21 10.87 -7.40 0.56
CA ARG A 21 9.99 -8.37 -0.10
C ARG A 21 9.69 -9.56 0.80
N ILE A 22 10.70 -10.05 1.53
CA ILE A 22 10.55 -11.11 2.51
C ILE A 22 9.62 -10.66 3.65
N GLY A 23 9.84 -9.47 4.21
CA GLY A 23 9.00 -8.91 5.28
C GLY A 23 7.52 -8.86 4.91
N LYS A 24 7.21 -8.35 3.70
CA LYS A 24 5.84 -8.32 3.17
C LYS A 24 5.24 -9.71 2.98
N THR A 25 6.02 -10.65 2.51
CA THR A 25 5.57 -12.04 2.31
C THR A 25 5.30 -12.72 3.66
N LEU A 26 6.16 -12.54 4.64
CA LEU A 26 5.96 -13.09 5.99
C LEU A 26 4.71 -12.48 6.64
N LEU A 27 4.54 -11.16 6.56
CA LEU A 27 3.35 -10.49 7.08
C LEU A 27 2.07 -10.99 6.39
N TYR A 28 2.10 -11.16 5.08
CA TYR A 28 0.96 -11.69 4.33
C TYR A 28 0.60 -13.12 4.77
N ASN A 29 1.58 -14.00 4.92
CA ASN A 29 1.34 -15.37 5.35
C ASN A 29 0.86 -15.44 6.81
N TRP A 30 1.40 -14.60 7.68
CA TRP A 30 0.92 -14.46 9.04
C TRP A 30 -0.53 -13.96 9.09
N ALA A 31 -0.87 -12.95 8.31
CA ALA A 31 -2.23 -12.45 8.19
C ALA A 31 -3.18 -13.54 7.66
N ARG A 32 -2.78 -14.31 6.64
CA ARG A 32 -3.54 -15.45 6.15
C ARG A 32 -3.83 -16.46 7.26
N PHE A 33 -2.84 -16.78 8.07
CA PHE A 33 -3.00 -17.70 9.20
C PHE A 33 -4.04 -17.16 10.19
N ILE A 34 -3.92 -15.91 10.64
CA ILE A 34 -4.85 -15.27 11.57
C ILE A 34 -6.29 -15.23 11.00
N PHE A 35 -6.44 -14.79 9.75
CA PHE A 35 -7.74 -14.70 9.08
C PHE A 35 -8.31 -16.06 8.65
N SER A 36 -7.55 -17.12 8.73
CA SER A 36 -8.06 -18.49 8.49
C SER A 36 -8.56 -19.15 9.76
N TRP A 37 -7.95 -18.83 10.90
CA TRP A 37 -8.18 -19.54 12.15
C TRP A 37 -8.90 -18.71 13.20
N TYR A 38 -8.42 -17.50 13.47
CA TYR A 38 -8.93 -16.68 14.56
C TYR A 38 -10.12 -15.81 14.15
N THR A 39 -10.06 -15.20 12.99
CA THR A 39 -11.13 -14.36 12.41
C THR A 39 -11.38 -14.76 10.96
N PRO A 40 -12.11 -15.87 10.72
CA PRO A 40 -12.30 -16.37 9.36
C PRO A 40 -12.89 -15.32 8.42
N LEU A 41 -12.17 -15.03 7.34
CA LEU A 41 -12.60 -14.09 6.32
C LEU A 41 -13.50 -14.80 5.30
N GLN A 42 -14.76 -14.36 5.23
CA GLN A 42 -15.68 -14.81 4.18
C GLN A 42 -15.67 -13.81 3.04
N VAL A 43 -15.34 -14.27 1.85
CA VAL A 43 -15.27 -13.42 0.66
C VAL A 43 -16.32 -13.84 -0.35
N HIS A 44 -17.27 -12.94 -0.61
CA HIS A 44 -18.29 -13.12 -1.62
C HIS A 44 -17.89 -12.40 -2.91
N GLY A 45 -18.24 -12.94 -4.07
CA GLY A 45 -17.98 -12.29 -5.36
C GLY A 45 -16.53 -12.35 -5.86
N LYS A 46 -15.71 -13.27 -5.39
CA LYS A 46 -14.30 -13.44 -5.86
C LYS A 46 -14.16 -13.52 -7.38
N LYS A 47 -15.15 -14.09 -8.07
CA LYS A 47 -15.18 -14.20 -9.54
C LYS A 47 -15.25 -12.86 -10.27
N ASN A 48 -15.59 -11.78 -9.55
CA ASN A 48 -15.70 -10.44 -10.10
C ASN A 48 -14.37 -9.67 -9.98
N ILE A 49 -13.35 -10.24 -9.34
CA ILE A 49 -12.02 -9.62 -9.23
C ILE A 49 -11.29 -9.86 -10.55
N PRO A 50 -10.86 -8.80 -11.26
CA PRO A 50 -10.13 -8.95 -12.51
C PRO A 50 -8.79 -9.67 -12.31
N ASP A 51 -8.36 -10.40 -13.33
CA ASP A 51 -7.00 -10.98 -13.36
C ASP A 51 -5.93 -9.93 -13.72
N GLU A 52 -6.35 -8.87 -14.40
CA GLU A 52 -5.52 -7.73 -14.80
C GLU A 52 -5.21 -6.80 -13.62
N SER A 53 -4.42 -5.76 -13.88
CA SER A 53 -4.19 -4.68 -12.91
C SER A 53 -5.47 -3.86 -12.71
N PHE A 54 -5.84 -3.61 -11.47
CA PHE A 54 -7.06 -2.89 -11.12
C PHE A 54 -6.90 -2.05 -9.86
N ILE A 55 -7.79 -1.09 -9.68
CA ILE A 55 -7.86 -0.26 -8.47
C ILE A 55 -9.00 -0.75 -7.60
N PHE A 56 -8.68 -1.06 -6.34
CA PHE A 56 -9.67 -1.35 -5.33
C PHE A 56 -10.15 -0.06 -4.67
N CYS A 57 -11.45 0.24 -4.82
CA CYS A 57 -12.11 1.28 -4.04
C CYS A 57 -13.02 0.62 -3.01
N SER A 58 -12.75 0.83 -1.75
CA SER A 58 -13.53 0.26 -0.68
C SER A 58 -13.87 1.28 0.39
N ASN A 59 -15.00 1.08 1.05
CA ASN A 59 -15.27 1.74 2.32
C ASN A 59 -14.38 1.12 3.39
N HIS A 60 -13.58 1.95 4.08
CA HIS A 60 -12.65 1.44 5.07
C HIS A 60 -12.52 2.40 6.26
N ASN A 61 -12.51 1.82 7.45
CA ASN A 61 -12.39 2.55 8.72
C ASN A 61 -11.18 2.11 9.55
N ALA A 62 -10.55 1.00 9.20
CA ALA A 62 -9.47 0.41 9.98
C ALA A 62 -8.29 -0.04 9.12
N HIS A 63 -7.09 0.00 9.68
CA HIS A 63 -5.88 -0.48 8.98
C HIS A 63 -5.95 -1.96 8.58
N LEU A 64 -6.75 -2.74 9.32
CA LEU A 64 -6.97 -4.17 9.01
C LEU A 64 -7.77 -4.39 7.72
N ASP A 65 -8.54 -3.42 7.27
CA ASP A 65 -9.38 -3.55 6.07
C ASP A 65 -8.52 -3.76 4.82
N VAL A 66 -7.38 -3.11 4.73
CA VAL A 66 -6.41 -3.29 3.63
C VAL A 66 -5.85 -4.70 3.61
N ILE A 67 -5.56 -5.25 4.78
CA ILE A 67 -5.10 -6.64 4.92
C ILE A 67 -6.20 -7.59 4.44
N ALA A 68 -7.44 -7.39 4.88
CA ALA A 68 -8.58 -8.20 4.46
C ALA A 68 -8.81 -8.14 2.94
N LEU A 69 -8.70 -6.94 2.33
CA LEU A 69 -8.79 -6.76 0.88
C LEU A 69 -7.68 -7.49 0.13
N SER A 70 -6.45 -7.41 0.61
CA SER A 70 -5.30 -8.13 0.05
C SER A 70 -5.51 -9.64 0.06
N LEU A 71 -6.00 -10.17 1.19
CA LEU A 71 -6.33 -11.59 1.33
C LEU A 71 -7.51 -12.01 0.44
N ALA A 72 -8.54 -11.17 0.34
CA ALA A 72 -9.69 -11.40 -0.53
C ALA A 72 -9.28 -11.46 -2.00
N ALA A 73 -8.41 -10.55 -2.44
CA ALA A 73 -7.86 -10.52 -3.79
C ALA A 73 -6.80 -11.58 -4.05
N LYS A 74 -6.33 -12.30 -3.01
CA LYS A 74 -5.19 -13.23 -3.07
C LYS A 74 -3.91 -12.59 -3.62
N LYS A 75 -3.73 -11.31 -3.39
CA LYS A 75 -2.54 -10.55 -3.81
C LYS A 75 -1.63 -10.33 -2.60
N ASN A 76 -0.36 -10.74 -2.71
CA ASN A 76 0.65 -10.48 -1.70
C ASN A 76 0.89 -8.97 -1.56
N PHE A 77 1.30 -8.50 -0.39
CA PHE A 77 1.63 -7.09 -0.15
C PHE A 77 2.77 -6.55 -1.03
N ASN A 78 3.53 -7.42 -1.69
CA ASN A 78 4.49 -7.00 -2.73
C ASN A 78 3.80 -6.51 -4.01
N ASN A 79 2.57 -6.95 -4.26
CA ASN A 79 1.82 -6.70 -5.49
C ASN A 79 0.63 -5.75 -5.28
N ILE A 80 0.56 -5.11 -4.13
CA ILE A 80 -0.49 -4.13 -3.80
C ILE A 80 0.19 -2.83 -3.36
N GLY A 81 -0.23 -1.72 -3.97
CA GLY A 81 0.03 -0.37 -3.50
C GLY A 81 -1.18 0.18 -2.76
N MET A 82 -0.96 0.94 -1.71
CA MET A 82 -2.01 1.59 -0.94
C MET A 82 -1.82 3.10 -0.95
N LEU A 83 -2.85 3.83 -1.37
CA LEU A 83 -2.85 5.29 -1.27
C LEU A 83 -2.89 5.70 0.21
N ALA A 84 -1.93 6.50 0.63
CA ALA A 84 -1.75 6.88 2.01
C ALA A 84 -1.50 8.38 2.16
N ALA A 85 -2.06 8.97 3.21
CA ALA A 85 -1.90 10.39 3.48
C ALA A 85 -0.41 10.76 3.67
N LYS A 86 0.09 11.65 2.81
CA LYS A 86 1.49 12.10 2.79
C LYS A 86 1.91 12.69 4.13
N ASP A 87 1.10 13.59 4.66
CA ASP A 87 1.33 14.31 5.91
C ASP A 87 1.48 13.37 7.13
N TYR A 88 0.80 12.25 7.12
CA TYR A 88 0.87 11.30 8.21
C TYR A 88 2.02 10.29 8.07
N TRP A 89 2.18 9.68 6.88
CA TRP A 89 3.08 8.55 6.70
C TRP A 89 4.48 8.95 6.21
N PHE A 90 4.60 10.02 5.45
CA PHE A 90 5.86 10.37 4.76
C PHE A 90 6.65 11.49 5.40
N ASP A 91 6.04 12.32 6.25
CA ASP A 91 6.74 13.40 6.94
C ASP A 91 7.59 12.89 8.10
N SER A 92 7.23 11.75 8.69
CA SER A 92 8.05 11.09 9.71
C SER A 92 8.97 10.04 9.08
N SER A 93 10.28 10.24 9.21
CA SER A 93 11.29 9.26 8.75
C SER A 93 11.13 7.89 9.41
N LEU A 94 10.77 7.88 10.70
CA LEU A 94 10.57 6.64 11.45
C LEU A 94 9.38 5.82 10.88
N ARG A 95 8.21 6.46 10.71
CA ARG A 95 7.02 5.79 10.17
C ARG A 95 7.28 5.27 8.76
N ARG A 96 7.89 6.10 7.90
CA ARG A 96 8.24 5.72 6.54
C ARG A 96 9.16 4.50 6.50
N ASN A 97 10.20 4.46 7.32
CA ASN A 97 11.15 3.35 7.33
C ASN A 97 10.56 2.06 7.90
N ILE A 98 9.68 2.14 8.89
CA ILE A 98 8.96 0.98 9.43
C ILE A 98 7.99 0.40 8.39
N MET A 99 7.33 1.25 7.61
CA MET A 99 6.32 0.78 6.65
C MET A 99 6.90 0.20 5.36
N LYS A 100 8.12 0.54 4.98
CA LYS A 100 8.77 -0.01 3.77
C LYS A 100 8.77 -1.55 3.69
N PRO A 101 9.15 -2.29 4.75
CA PRO A 101 9.11 -3.75 4.73
C PRO A 101 7.70 -4.32 5.00
N VAL A 102 6.70 -3.49 5.24
CA VAL A 102 5.34 -3.90 5.59
C VAL A 102 4.40 -3.78 4.40
N MET A 103 4.35 -2.61 3.78
CA MET A 103 3.44 -2.30 2.68
C MET A 103 4.05 -1.31 1.68
N ASN A 104 3.52 -1.30 0.46
CA ASN A 104 3.81 -0.27 -0.54
C ASN A 104 2.83 0.90 -0.34
N LEU A 105 3.26 1.93 0.36
CA LEU A 105 2.47 3.15 0.53
C LEU A 105 2.77 4.13 -0.60
N ILE A 106 1.73 4.58 -1.29
CA ILE A 106 1.79 5.59 -2.34
C ILE A 106 1.28 6.91 -1.76
N PRO A 107 2.08 7.99 -1.78
CA PRO A 107 1.70 9.24 -1.14
C PRO A 107 0.55 9.91 -1.88
N LEU A 108 -0.48 10.29 -1.14
CA LEU A 108 -1.59 11.11 -1.61
C LEU A 108 -1.57 12.45 -0.86
N GLY A 109 -1.43 13.54 -1.61
CA GLY A 109 -1.54 14.89 -1.06
C GLY A 109 -2.99 15.19 -0.66
N ARG A 110 -3.21 15.61 0.58
CA ARG A 110 -4.47 16.24 0.96
C ARG A 110 -4.39 17.71 0.60
N LYS A 111 -5.48 18.32 0.14
CA LYS A 111 -5.55 19.78 -0.04
C LYS A 111 -5.24 20.48 1.28
N SER A 112 -3.99 20.86 1.46
CA SER A 112 -3.53 21.69 2.55
C SER A 112 -3.10 23.04 1.98
N ASN A 113 -3.27 24.11 2.74
CA ASN A 113 -2.90 25.48 2.33
C ASN A 113 -1.39 25.73 2.21
N SER A 114 -0.57 24.71 2.32
CA SER A 114 0.88 24.75 2.11
C SER A 114 1.22 24.25 0.70
N GLY A 115 1.68 25.11 -0.17
CA GLY A 115 1.95 24.89 -1.60
C GLY A 115 3.07 23.87 -1.95
N GLN A 116 3.17 22.77 -1.24
CA GLN A 116 4.09 21.64 -1.47
C GLN A 116 3.37 20.29 -1.53
N ASP A 117 2.09 20.29 -1.89
CA ASP A 117 1.33 19.05 -1.96
C ASP A 117 1.64 18.31 -3.27
N ILE A 118 1.78 16.98 -3.17
CA ILE A 118 1.82 16.09 -4.33
C ILE A 118 0.47 16.19 -5.04
N THR A 119 0.50 16.43 -6.33
CA THR A 119 -0.71 16.46 -7.18
C THR A 119 -1.23 15.04 -7.38
N PHE A 120 -2.49 14.93 -7.83
CA PHE A 120 -3.06 13.63 -8.14
C PHE A 120 -2.33 12.96 -9.32
N GLU A 121 -1.89 13.73 -10.31
CA GLU A 121 -1.09 13.24 -11.43
C GLU A 121 0.23 12.64 -10.95
N GLU A 122 0.95 13.32 -10.06
CA GLU A 122 2.19 12.80 -9.47
C GLU A 122 1.97 11.53 -8.64
N THR A 123 0.82 11.42 -7.98
CA THR A 123 0.43 10.19 -7.27
C THR A 123 0.21 9.03 -8.24
N LEU A 124 -0.40 9.27 -9.39
CA LEU A 124 -0.59 8.26 -10.43
C LEU A 124 0.75 7.81 -11.04
N GLU A 125 1.68 8.75 -11.28
CA GLU A 125 3.04 8.40 -11.77
C GLU A 125 3.79 7.47 -10.81
N LEU A 126 3.61 7.63 -9.49
CA LEU A 126 4.22 6.76 -8.48
C LEU A 126 3.53 5.39 -8.37
N SER A 127 2.33 5.24 -8.91
CA SER A 127 1.55 4.01 -8.82
C SER A 127 1.73 3.06 -10.02
N ASN A 128 2.35 3.56 -11.09
CA ASN A 128 2.69 2.78 -12.28
C ASN A 128 4.05 2.13 -12.17
#